data_77739c7119c48e40ad482b09774bfa25
#
_entry.id   77739c7119c48e40ad482b09774bfa25
#
_cell.length_a   1.000
_cell.length_b   1.000
_cell.length_c   1.000
_cell.angle_alpha   90.00
_cell.angle_beta   90.00
_cell.angle_gamma   90.00
#
_symmetry.space_group_name_H-M   'P 1'
#
loop_
_entity.id
_entity.type
_entity.pdbx_description
1 polymer ?
#
loop_
_entity_poly.entity_id
_entity_poly.type
_entity_poly.pdbx_seq_one_letter_code
_entity_poly.pdbx_strand_id
1 'polypeptide(L)'
;MSALKRFFVNKIELVTELSGEEFEHAKNVLRLSVGDEVILLDNSGKEYTAVIAQVEKKRMLLNIVREEVGEREAAVDVCLLFGYLKNADKNEFIVQKAVELGVKKIGVFSSEYSSAYMNANKLERLNKVSKESAKQCLRATAPEVVYYDTLEKALDSAREYKNKLFACEFATESKCDIEELQGDTAIVIGSEGGFSREEEERASALGYASVTLGKRILRAETAAVALTSVVMFQLGELR
;
A
#
# COMPACT_ATOMS: atom_id res chain seq x y z
N MET A 1 5.43 -26.75 -6.89
CA MET A 1 3.95 -26.64 -6.83
C MET A 1 3.58 -25.21 -7.20
N SER A 2 2.58 -24.99 -8.04
CA SER A 2 2.04 -23.65 -8.30
C SER A 2 1.42 -23.13 -7.00
N ALA A 3 1.70 -21.86 -6.62
CA ALA A 3 1.07 -21.26 -5.44
C ALA A 3 -0.45 -21.22 -5.63
N LEU A 4 -1.20 -21.51 -4.55
CA LEU A 4 -2.66 -21.43 -4.54
C LEU A 4 -3.12 -20.02 -4.94
N LYS A 5 -4.24 -19.93 -5.64
CA LYS A 5 -4.84 -18.64 -6.03
C LYS A 5 -5.44 -17.96 -4.81
N ARG A 6 -5.34 -16.63 -4.76
CA ARG A 6 -5.70 -15.80 -3.58
C ARG A 6 -6.83 -14.86 -3.94
N PHE A 7 -7.81 -14.74 -3.04
CA PHE A 7 -8.99 -13.91 -3.24
C PHE A 7 -9.32 -13.13 -1.97
N PHE A 8 -9.62 -11.85 -2.10
CA PHE A 8 -10.13 -11.06 -0.99
C PHE A 8 -11.65 -11.22 -0.88
N VAL A 9 -12.13 -11.48 0.33
CA VAL A 9 -13.56 -11.59 0.67
C VAL A 9 -13.90 -10.63 1.80
N ASN A 10 -15.18 -10.24 1.88
CA ASN A 10 -15.62 -9.31 2.93
C ASN A 10 -15.71 -9.96 4.32
N LYS A 11 -15.97 -11.26 4.37
CA LYS A 11 -16.18 -11.99 5.63
C LYS A 11 -15.82 -13.45 5.43
N ILE A 12 -15.17 -14.03 6.42
CA ILE A 12 -14.90 -15.47 6.50
C ILE A 12 -15.98 -16.13 7.38
N GLU A 13 -16.58 -17.19 6.87
CA GLU A 13 -17.53 -18.07 7.54
C GLU A 13 -17.18 -19.53 7.24
N LEU A 14 -17.78 -20.50 7.95
CA LEU A 14 -17.53 -21.92 7.68
C LEU A 14 -17.79 -22.27 6.21
N VAL A 15 -18.82 -21.66 5.62
CA VAL A 15 -19.08 -21.68 4.17
C VAL A 15 -19.00 -20.22 3.70
N THR A 16 -17.91 -19.89 3.05
CA THR A 16 -17.65 -18.51 2.58
C THR A 16 -18.10 -18.35 1.13
N GLU A 17 -18.70 -17.21 0.82
CA GLU A 17 -19.12 -16.84 -0.52
C GLU A 17 -18.03 -16.05 -1.25
N LEU A 18 -17.70 -16.46 -2.46
CA LEU A 18 -16.92 -15.68 -3.43
C LEU A 18 -17.85 -15.17 -4.52
N SER A 19 -18.05 -13.88 -4.62
CA SER A 19 -18.98 -13.23 -5.56
C SER A 19 -18.35 -12.00 -6.23
N GLY A 20 -19.09 -11.33 -7.13
CA GLY A 20 -18.64 -10.13 -7.82
C GLY A 20 -17.42 -10.35 -8.72
N GLU A 21 -16.50 -9.38 -8.75
CA GLU A 21 -15.31 -9.43 -9.61
C GLU A 21 -14.38 -10.62 -9.29
N GLU A 22 -14.22 -10.96 -8.02
CA GLU A 22 -13.38 -12.09 -7.60
C GLU A 22 -13.97 -13.42 -8.10
N PHE A 23 -15.30 -13.59 -8.11
CA PHE A 23 -15.97 -14.73 -8.71
C PHE A 23 -15.76 -14.78 -10.23
N GLU A 24 -15.93 -13.66 -10.94
CA GLU A 24 -15.71 -13.61 -12.39
C GLU A 24 -14.25 -13.96 -12.74
N HIS A 25 -13.31 -13.46 -11.96
CA HIS A 25 -11.89 -13.79 -12.12
C HIS A 25 -11.62 -15.28 -11.87
N ALA A 26 -12.13 -15.84 -10.77
CA ALA A 26 -11.97 -17.26 -10.43
C ALA A 26 -12.54 -18.18 -11.53
N LYS A 27 -13.76 -17.87 -12.00
CA LYS A 27 -14.48 -18.71 -12.96
C LYS A 27 -13.98 -18.55 -14.40
N ASN A 28 -13.87 -17.32 -14.88
CA ASN A 28 -13.68 -17.05 -16.32
C ASN A 28 -12.20 -16.93 -16.70
N VAL A 29 -11.35 -16.43 -15.80
CA VAL A 29 -9.91 -16.26 -16.06
C VAL A 29 -9.13 -17.46 -15.57
N LEU A 30 -9.31 -17.86 -14.31
CA LEU A 30 -8.57 -18.95 -13.70
C LEU A 30 -9.21 -20.32 -13.92
N ARG A 31 -10.49 -20.36 -14.33
CA ARG A 31 -11.26 -21.56 -14.66
C ARG A 31 -11.32 -22.57 -13.51
N LEU A 32 -11.46 -22.04 -12.29
CA LEU A 32 -11.58 -22.85 -11.09
C LEU A 32 -12.92 -23.60 -11.04
N SER A 33 -12.90 -24.78 -10.47
CA SER A 33 -14.02 -25.72 -10.39
C SER A 33 -14.19 -26.29 -8.99
N VAL A 34 -15.27 -27.03 -8.77
CA VAL A 34 -15.50 -27.75 -7.52
C VAL A 34 -14.34 -28.72 -7.23
N GLY A 35 -13.84 -28.67 -6.00
CA GLY A 35 -12.68 -29.43 -5.52
C GLY A 35 -11.34 -28.66 -5.57
N ASP A 36 -11.26 -27.55 -6.30
CA ASP A 36 -10.04 -26.74 -6.32
C ASP A 36 -9.83 -26.04 -4.97
N GLU A 37 -8.56 -25.96 -4.55
CA GLU A 37 -8.13 -25.24 -3.36
C GLU A 37 -7.68 -23.80 -3.69
N VAL A 38 -8.05 -22.87 -2.82
CA VAL A 38 -7.68 -21.46 -2.90
C VAL A 38 -7.35 -20.91 -1.51
N ILE A 39 -6.74 -19.74 -1.47
CA ILE A 39 -6.57 -18.94 -0.24
C ILE A 39 -7.58 -17.81 -0.24
N LEU A 40 -8.35 -17.69 0.83
CA LEU A 40 -9.22 -16.53 1.08
C LEU A 40 -8.56 -15.59 2.11
N LEU A 41 -8.75 -14.30 1.90
CA LEU A 41 -8.18 -13.21 2.69
C LEU A 41 -9.28 -12.22 3.05
N ASP A 42 -9.29 -11.74 4.31
CA ASP A 42 -10.26 -10.76 4.82
C ASP A 42 -9.61 -9.53 5.47
N ASN A 43 -8.34 -9.30 5.18
CA ASN A 43 -7.51 -8.24 5.80
C ASN A 43 -7.28 -8.39 7.31
N SER A 44 -7.59 -9.54 7.91
CA SER A 44 -7.30 -9.80 9.34
C SER A 44 -5.82 -10.14 9.60
N GLY A 45 -5.01 -10.29 8.57
CA GLY A 45 -3.65 -10.82 8.65
C GLY A 45 -3.58 -12.35 8.66
N LYS A 46 -4.73 -13.02 8.48
CA LYS A 46 -4.83 -14.48 8.39
C LYS A 46 -5.03 -14.93 6.95
N GLU A 47 -4.64 -16.16 6.68
CA GLU A 47 -4.83 -16.87 5.42
C GLU A 47 -5.74 -18.07 5.67
N TYR A 48 -6.80 -18.18 4.87
CA TYR A 48 -7.76 -19.27 4.97
C TYR A 48 -7.68 -20.15 3.75
N THR A 49 -7.15 -21.36 3.90
CA THR A 49 -7.25 -22.37 2.84
C THR A 49 -8.69 -22.84 2.74
N ALA A 50 -9.25 -22.78 1.55
CA ALA A 50 -10.64 -23.12 1.29
C ALA A 50 -10.75 -24.01 0.05
N VAL A 51 -11.73 -24.93 0.06
CA VAL A 51 -12.07 -25.80 -1.08
C VAL A 51 -13.38 -25.34 -1.69
N ILE A 52 -13.43 -25.20 -3.01
CA ILE A 52 -14.66 -24.87 -3.73
C ILE A 52 -15.63 -26.03 -3.61
N ALA A 53 -16.72 -25.84 -2.87
CA ALA A 53 -17.76 -26.83 -2.65
C ALA A 53 -18.85 -26.79 -3.73
N GLN A 54 -19.19 -25.60 -4.21
CA GLN A 54 -20.24 -25.40 -5.21
C GLN A 54 -19.96 -24.19 -6.09
N VAL A 55 -20.27 -24.31 -7.38
CA VAL A 55 -20.22 -23.20 -8.35
C VAL A 55 -21.64 -22.90 -8.82
N GLU A 56 -22.12 -21.72 -8.51
CA GLU A 56 -23.43 -21.23 -8.93
C GLU A 56 -23.31 -20.24 -10.10
N LYS A 57 -24.44 -19.65 -10.49
CA LYS A 57 -24.47 -18.74 -11.63
C LYS A 57 -23.66 -17.45 -11.40
N LYS A 58 -23.66 -16.93 -10.16
CA LYS A 58 -23.05 -15.62 -9.79
C LYS A 58 -22.13 -15.66 -8.57
N ARG A 59 -21.86 -16.84 -8.03
CA ARG A 59 -20.99 -17.04 -6.86
C ARG A 59 -20.43 -18.44 -6.79
N MET A 60 -19.39 -18.61 -6.00
CA MET A 60 -18.88 -19.89 -5.51
C MET A 60 -19.07 -19.98 -4.01
N LEU A 61 -19.40 -21.15 -3.50
CA LEU A 61 -19.41 -21.47 -2.07
C LEU A 61 -18.17 -22.30 -1.76
N LEU A 62 -17.44 -21.88 -0.73
CA LEU A 62 -16.16 -22.47 -0.34
C LEU A 62 -16.20 -22.89 1.13
N ASN A 63 -15.75 -24.10 1.40
CA ASN A 63 -15.59 -24.60 2.77
C ASN A 63 -14.17 -24.26 3.24
N ILE A 64 -14.05 -23.63 4.41
CA ILE A 64 -12.76 -23.39 5.05
C ILE A 64 -12.24 -24.72 5.59
N VAL A 65 -10.99 -25.06 5.23
CA VAL A 65 -10.32 -26.30 5.67
C VAL A 65 -9.14 -26.04 6.60
N ARG A 66 -8.54 -24.86 6.54
CA ARG A 66 -7.40 -24.47 7.39
C ARG A 66 -7.33 -22.95 7.56
N GLU A 67 -6.88 -22.52 8.72
CA GLU A 67 -6.59 -21.11 9.06
C GLU A 67 -5.13 -21.02 9.53
N GLU A 68 -4.40 -20.02 9.04
CA GLU A 68 -3.00 -19.77 9.39
C GLU A 68 -2.77 -18.25 9.51
N VAL A 69 -1.79 -17.85 10.30
CA VAL A 69 -1.34 -16.44 10.32
C VAL A 69 -0.49 -16.17 9.09
N GLY A 70 -0.71 -15.06 8.41
CA GLY A 70 0.11 -14.65 7.27
C GLY A 70 1.53 -14.32 7.70
N GLU A 71 2.51 -14.97 7.10
CA GLU A 71 3.93 -14.86 7.49
C GLU A 71 4.68 -13.71 6.78
N ARG A 72 4.02 -13.01 5.84
CA ARG A 72 4.69 -12.03 4.95
C ARG A 72 4.34 -10.58 5.25
N GLU A 73 3.71 -10.33 6.39
CA GLU A 73 3.48 -8.95 6.81
C GLU A 73 4.73 -8.40 7.51
N ALA A 74 5.07 -7.14 7.19
CA ALA A 74 6.16 -6.45 7.86
C ALA A 74 5.90 -6.36 9.38
N ALA A 75 6.93 -6.53 10.19
CA ALA A 75 6.82 -6.41 11.64
C ALA A 75 6.60 -4.96 12.07
N VAL A 76 7.18 -4.00 11.33
CA VAL A 76 7.06 -2.55 11.57
C VAL A 76 5.88 -1.93 10.83
N ASP A 77 5.38 -0.80 11.34
CA ASP A 77 4.37 -0.01 10.62
C ASP A 77 5.05 1.11 9.83
N VAL A 78 5.03 0.96 8.49
CA VAL A 78 5.50 2.00 7.57
C VAL A 78 4.31 2.58 6.82
N CYS A 79 4.18 3.90 6.88
CA CYS A 79 3.17 4.68 6.17
C CYS A 79 3.84 5.45 5.01
N LEU A 80 3.32 5.32 3.80
CA LEU A 80 3.70 6.14 2.67
C LEU A 80 2.59 7.13 2.32
N LEU A 81 2.90 8.41 2.41
CA LEU A 81 2.06 9.53 1.96
C LEU A 81 2.68 10.13 0.71
N PHE A 82 1.93 10.24 -0.39
CA PHE A 82 2.47 10.85 -1.60
C PHE A 82 1.49 11.79 -2.28
N GLY A 83 2.02 12.86 -2.89
CA GLY A 83 1.23 13.80 -3.68
C GLY A 83 0.68 13.13 -4.93
N TYR A 84 -0.61 13.33 -5.24
CA TYR A 84 -1.25 12.73 -6.41
C TYR A 84 -0.60 13.20 -7.71
N LEU A 85 -0.11 12.27 -8.52
CA LEU A 85 0.59 12.54 -9.77
C LEU A 85 -0.38 12.66 -10.94
N LYS A 86 -0.01 13.46 -11.95
CA LYS A 86 -0.83 13.67 -13.15
C LYS A 86 -1.03 12.39 -13.96
N ASN A 87 -0.01 11.55 -14.06
CA ASN A 87 -0.08 10.28 -14.78
C ASN A 87 -0.63 9.18 -13.86
N ALA A 88 -1.77 8.58 -14.26
CA ALA A 88 -2.43 7.52 -13.51
C ALA A 88 -1.52 6.30 -13.28
N ASP A 89 -0.78 5.88 -14.31
CA ASP A 89 0.10 4.69 -14.24
C ASP A 89 1.20 4.85 -13.18
N LYS A 90 1.68 6.08 -12.96
CA LYS A 90 2.68 6.36 -11.93
C LYS A 90 2.11 6.24 -10.52
N ASN A 91 0.87 6.67 -10.29
CA ASN A 91 0.19 6.47 -9.01
C ASN A 91 -0.03 4.98 -8.75
N GLU A 92 -0.49 4.23 -9.75
CA GLU A 92 -0.65 2.77 -9.66
C GLU A 92 0.70 2.09 -9.37
N PHE A 93 1.78 2.51 -10.02
CA PHE A 93 3.13 2.01 -9.79
C PHE A 93 3.60 2.26 -8.35
N ILE A 94 3.40 3.48 -7.81
CA ILE A 94 3.76 3.80 -6.42
C ILE A 94 3.00 2.88 -5.46
N VAL A 95 1.67 2.74 -5.62
CA VAL A 95 0.85 1.87 -4.77
C VAL A 95 1.31 0.42 -4.87
N GLN A 96 1.51 -0.09 -6.09
CA GLN A 96 2.01 -1.44 -6.31
C GLN A 96 3.32 -1.70 -5.56
N LYS A 97 4.31 -0.81 -5.73
CA LYS A 97 5.63 -1.00 -5.10
C LYS A 97 5.60 -0.78 -3.59
N ALA A 98 4.76 0.12 -3.09
CA ALA A 98 4.56 0.28 -1.65
C ALA A 98 4.00 -1.01 -1.01
N VAL A 99 3.03 -1.66 -1.65
CA VAL A 99 2.48 -2.95 -1.19
C VAL A 99 3.54 -4.05 -1.22
N GLU A 100 4.28 -4.19 -2.33
CA GLU A 100 5.34 -5.18 -2.48
C GLU A 100 6.47 -4.99 -1.44
N LEU A 101 6.77 -3.75 -1.07
CA LEU A 101 7.77 -3.40 -0.05
C LEU A 101 7.28 -3.57 1.39
N GLY A 102 6.00 -3.93 1.62
CA GLY A 102 5.49 -4.17 2.96
C GLY A 102 4.86 -2.97 3.66
N VAL A 103 4.66 -1.83 2.98
CA VAL A 103 3.98 -0.65 3.55
C VAL A 103 2.58 -1.05 4.04
N LYS A 104 2.20 -0.58 5.24
CA LYS A 104 0.90 -0.93 5.87
C LYS A 104 -0.17 0.14 5.68
N LYS A 105 0.20 1.39 5.44
CA LYS A 105 -0.72 2.50 5.22
C LYS A 105 -0.29 3.33 4.02
N ILE A 106 -1.20 3.61 3.10
CA ILE A 106 -0.93 4.41 1.91
C ILE A 106 -1.88 5.59 1.89
N GLY A 107 -1.34 6.80 1.90
CA GLY A 107 -2.11 8.02 1.76
C GLY A 107 -1.74 8.76 0.48
N VAL A 108 -2.75 9.27 -0.21
CA VAL A 108 -2.57 10.12 -1.38
C VAL A 108 -3.12 11.50 -1.05
N PHE A 109 -2.39 12.58 -1.33
CA PHE A 109 -2.84 13.91 -0.99
C PHE A 109 -2.73 14.89 -2.16
N SER A 110 -3.45 16.02 -2.04
CA SER A 110 -3.23 17.21 -2.84
C SER A 110 -2.34 18.20 -2.07
N SER A 111 -1.33 18.75 -2.77
CA SER A 111 -0.43 19.80 -2.28
C SER A 111 -0.55 21.06 -3.13
N GLU A 112 0.11 22.13 -2.76
CA GLU A 112 0.04 23.43 -3.45
C GLU A 112 0.36 23.31 -4.95
N TYR A 113 1.37 22.51 -5.32
CA TYR A 113 1.78 22.31 -6.72
C TYR A 113 1.19 21.07 -7.37
N SER A 114 0.13 20.49 -6.79
CA SER A 114 -0.59 19.39 -7.41
C SER A 114 -1.32 19.86 -8.67
N SER A 115 -1.00 19.27 -9.80
CA SER A 115 -1.60 19.60 -11.10
C SER A 115 -2.75 18.68 -11.51
N ALA A 116 -3.14 17.74 -10.64
CA ALA A 116 -4.17 16.75 -10.90
C ALA A 116 -5.09 16.56 -9.69
N TYR A 117 -6.33 16.14 -9.96
CA TYR A 117 -7.35 15.96 -8.94
C TYR A 117 -7.74 14.50 -8.79
N MET A 118 -7.90 14.07 -7.53
CA MET A 118 -8.47 12.77 -7.17
C MET A 118 -10.00 12.80 -7.34
N ASN A 119 -10.58 11.65 -7.65
CA ASN A 119 -12.01 11.40 -7.55
C ASN A 119 -12.24 9.95 -7.08
N ALA A 120 -13.51 9.60 -6.80
CA ALA A 120 -13.87 8.29 -6.27
C ALA A 120 -13.41 7.12 -7.16
N ASN A 121 -13.59 7.22 -8.48
CA ASN A 121 -13.21 6.16 -9.42
C ASN A 121 -11.68 5.93 -9.44
N LYS A 122 -10.89 7.00 -9.36
CA LYS A 122 -9.42 6.91 -9.29
C LYS A 122 -8.96 6.29 -7.98
N LEU A 123 -9.59 6.66 -6.87
CA LEU A 123 -9.30 6.08 -5.55
C LEU A 123 -9.65 4.59 -5.50
N GLU A 124 -10.82 4.22 -6.03
CA GLU A 124 -11.23 2.81 -6.17
C GLU A 124 -10.21 2.01 -7.01
N ARG A 125 -9.74 2.60 -8.12
CA ARG A 125 -8.70 1.98 -8.95
C ARG A 125 -7.41 1.74 -8.18
N LEU A 126 -6.93 2.69 -7.37
CA LEU A 126 -5.73 2.52 -6.54
C LEU A 126 -5.94 1.43 -5.47
N ASN A 127 -7.11 1.35 -4.85
CA ASN A 127 -7.45 0.29 -3.91
C ASN A 127 -7.50 -1.10 -4.58
N LYS A 128 -7.96 -1.17 -5.84
CA LYS A 128 -7.89 -2.40 -6.63
C LYS A 128 -6.44 -2.82 -6.91
N VAL A 129 -5.57 -1.88 -7.28
CA VAL A 129 -4.14 -2.13 -7.46
C VAL A 129 -3.50 -2.64 -6.18
N SER A 130 -3.82 -2.05 -5.02
CA SER A 130 -3.34 -2.53 -3.73
C SER A 130 -3.70 -3.99 -3.48
N LYS A 131 -4.96 -4.39 -3.67
CA LYS A 131 -5.43 -5.78 -3.51
C LYS A 131 -4.73 -6.74 -4.47
N GLU A 132 -4.63 -6.40 -5.75
CA GLU A 132 -3.95 -7.24 -6.74
C GLU A 132 -2.46 -7.42 -6.41
N SER A 133 -1.80 -6.35 -5.96
CA SER A 133 -0.40 -6.38 -5.56
C SER A 133 -0.20 -7.27 -4.32
N ALA A 134 -1.07 -7.17 -3.31
CA ALA A 134 -1.02 -8.02 -2.12
C ALA A 134 -1.19 -9.50 -2.47
N LYS A 135 -2.13 -9.85 -3.36
CA LYS A 135 -2.30 -11.22 -3.86
C LYS A 135 -1.02 -11.73 -4.55
N GLN A 136 -0.39 -10.88 -5.37
CA GLN A 136 0.80 -11.24 -6.15
C GLN A 136 2.03 -11.43 -5.28
N CYS A 137 2.28 -10.54 -4.30
CA CYS A 137 3.41 -10.66 -3.37
C CYS A 137 3.10 -11.54 -2.14
N LEU A 138 1.96 -12.22 -2.13
CA LEU A 138 1.50 -13.19 -1.14
C LEU A 138 1.29 -12.59 0.27
N ARG A 139 0.94 -11.32 0.37
CA ARG A 139 0.51 -10.71 1.63
C ARG A 139 -0.89 -11.14 2.01
N ALA A 140 -1.15 -11.24 3.31
CA ALA A 140 -2.47 -11.53 3.86
C ALA A 140 -3.34 -10.27 3.99
N THR A 141 -2.71 -9.08 3.96
CA THR A 141 -3.39 -7.79 4.02
C THR A 141 -3.09 -6.94 2.79
N ALA A 142 -4.11 -6.24 2.30
CA ALA A 142 -3.97 -5.19 1.29
C ALA A 142 -4.13 -3.83 1.99
N PRO A 143 -3.09 -2.97 2.01
CA PRO A 143 -3.22 -1.63 2.55
C PRO A 143 -4.35 -0.86 1.88
N GLU A 144 -5.21 -0.22 2.68
CA GLU A 144 -6.18 0.71 2.13
C GLU A 144 -5.47 1.97 1.63
N VAL A 145 -5.83 2.43 0.44
CA VAL A 145 -5.38 3.71 -0.09
C VAL A 145 -6.39 4.78 0.31
N VAL A 146 -5.97 5.76 1.10
CA VAL A 146 -6.82 6.85 1.59
C VAL A 146 -6.44 8.15 0.89
N TYR A 147 -7.43 8.95 0.50
CA TYR A 147 -7.20 10.26 -0.06
C TYR A 147 -7.39 11.37 0.98
N TYR A 148 -6.46 12.29 1.02
CA TYR A 148 -6.50 13.51 1.82
C TYR A 148 -6.56 14.73 0.87
N ASP A 149 -7.53 15.59 1.05
CA ASP A 149 -7.74 16.77 0.21
C ASP A 149 -6.66 17.84 0.38
N THR A 150 -5.87 17.79 1.48
CA THR A 150 -4.73 18.67 1.74
C THR A 150 -3.53 17.90 2.30
N LEU A 151 -2.34 18.48 2.14
CA LEU A 151 -1.10 17.96 2.74
C LEU A 151 -1.21 17.92 4.28
N GLU A 152 -1.78 18.96 4.90
CA GLU A 152 -1.91 19.05 6.37
C GLU A 152 -2.68 17.86 6.94
N LYS A 153 -3.81 17.48 6.31
CA LYS A 153 -4.59 16.31 6.73
C LYS A 153 -3.82 15.00 6.56
N ALA A 154 -3.02 14.90 5.50
CA ALA A 154 -2.14 13.75 5.30
C ALA A 154 -1.08 13.67 6.40
N LEU A 155 -0.38 14.77 6.69
CA LEU A 155 0.61 14.86 7.76
C LEU A 155 0.01 14.52 9.13
N ASP A 156 -1.16 15.09 9.44
CA ASP A 156 -1.85 14.83 10.72
C ASP A 156 -2.26 13.37 10.88
N SER A 157 -2.58 12.67 9.79
CA SER A 157 -2.94 11.24 9.81
C SER A 157 -1.80 10.31 10.24
N ALA A 158 -0.57 10.81 10.19
CA ALA A 158 0.64 10.08 10.57
C ALA A 158 1.39 10.75 11.74
N ARG A 159 0.73 11.62 12.51
CA ARG A 159 1.36 12.38 13.61
C ARG A 159 1.95 11.50 14.72
N GLU A 160 1.36 10.33 14.96
CA GLU A 160 1.75 9.40 16.03
C GLU A 160 2.95 8.52 15.64
N TYR A 161 3.37 8.53 14.36
CA TYR A 161 4.54 7.78 13.94
C TYR A 161 5.80 8.31 14.62
N LYS A 162 6.66 7.38 15.08
CA LYS A 162 7.91 7.72 15.78
C LYS A 162 8.86 8.49 14.88
N ASN A 163 9.04 8.01 13.66
CA ASN A 163 9.89 8.66 12.67
C ASN A 163 9.00 9.25 11.57
N LYS A 164 9.27 10.51 11.19
CA LYS A 164 8.51 11.22 10.18
C LYS A 164 9.47 11.86 9.19
N LEU A 165 9.54 11.30 7.98
CA LEU A 165 10.47 11.69 6.93
C LEU A 165 9.74 12.47 5.83
N PHE A 166 10.26 13.63 5.48
CA PHE A 166 9.72 14.51 4.46
C PHE A 166 10.74 14.68 3.34
N ALA A 167 10.54 14.00 2.20
CA ALA A 167 11.48 14.06 1.09
C ALA A 167 11.35 15.40 0.36
N CYS A 168 12.32 16.27 0.56
CA CYS A 168 12.34 17.63 0.05
C CYS A 168 13.59 17.91 -0.78
N GLU A 169 13.40 18.47 -1.98
CA GLU A 169 14.51 18.84 -2.87
C GLU A 169 15.33 20.04 -2.37
N PHE A 170 14.75 20.87 -1.49
CA PHE A 170 15.46 22.01 -0.88
C PHE A 170 16.39 21.59 0.26
N ALA A 171 16.26 20.37 0.76
CA ALA A 171 17.13 19.87 1.80
C ALA A 171 18.54 19.65 1.21
N THR A 172 19.49 20.48 1.62
CA THR A 172 20.91 20.31 1.26
C THR A 172 21.57 19.17 2.01
N GLU A 173 21.05 18.89 3.22
CA GLU A 173 21.45 17.77 4.08
C GLU A 173 20.20 17.17 4.73
N SER A 174 20.23 15.85 4.98
CA SER A 174 19.17 15.19 5.72
C SER A 174 19.22 15.60 7.19
N LYS A 175 18.07 16.02 7.74
CA LYS A 175 17.91 16.33 9.17
C LYS A 175 17.65 15.10 10.04
N CYS A 176 17.66 13.90 9.43
CA CYS A 176 17.47 12.62 10.08
C CYS A 176 18.54 11.65 9.59
N ASP A 177 19.14 10.92 10.50
CA ASP A 177 20.02 9.80 10.15
C ASP A 177 19.14 8.58 9.90
N ILE A 178 19.06 8.17 8.62
CA ILE A 178 18.28 7.01 8.22
C ILE A 178 18.88 5.71 8.80
N GLU A 179 20.19 5.67 9.05
CA GLU A 179 20.88 4.51 9.62
C GLU A 179 20.49 4.25 11.10
N GLU A 180 19.94 5.26 11.78
CA GLU A 180 19.47 5.16 13.17
C GLU A 180 17.97 4.90 13.31
N LEU A 181 17.21 4.79 12.20
CA LEU A 181 15.77 4.58 12.25
C LEU A 181 15.40 3.27 12.93
N GLN A 182 14.43 3.35 13.84
CA GLN A 182 13.83 2.22 14.54
C GLN A 182 12.35 2.43 14.79
N GLY A 183 11.54 1.41 14.50
CA GLY A 183 10.10 1.41 14.73
C GLY A 183 9.31 2.15 13.65
N ASP A 184 8.08 2.48 13.97
CA ASP A 184 7.10 2.99 13.04
C ASP A 184 7.54 4.27 12.34
N THR A 185 7.41 4.30 11.01
CA THR A 185 7.98 5.37 10.18
C THR A 185 6.98 5.85 9.14
N ALA A 186 6.74 7.16 9.09
CA ALA A 186 5.98 7.83 8.03
C ALA A 186 6.93 8.47 7.02
N ILE A 187 6.63 8.26 5.74
CA ILE A 187 7.38 8.78 4.59
C ILE A 187 6.46 9.69 3.79
N VAL A 188 6.90 10.90 3.47
CA VAL A 188 6.13 11.87 2.68
C VAL A 188 6.89 12.23 1.42
N ILE A 189 6.25 12.07 0.27
CA ILE A 189 6.81 12.34 -1.07
C ILE A 189 5.90 13.35 -1.79
N GLY A 190 6.48 14.39 -2.39
CA GLY A 190 5.74 15.39 -3.16
C GLY A 190 5.19 14.86 -4.50
N SER A 191 4.30 15.66 -5.11
CA SER A 191 3.91 15.49 -6.51
C SER A 191 5.05 15.87 -7.46
N GLU A 192 4.79 15.93 -8.77
CA GLU A 192 5.80 16.36 -9.76
C GLU A 192 6.29 17.80 -9.55
N GLY A 193 5.50 18.66 -8.90
CA GLY A 193 5.87 20.03 -8.56
C GLY A 193 6.66 20.16 -7.25
N GLY A 194 6.89 19.06 -6.53
CA GLY A 194 7.53 19.07 -5.23
C GLY A 194 6.67 19.74 -4.15
N PHE A 195 7.33 20.41 -3.20
CA PHE A 195 6.72 21.13 -2.12
C PHE A 195 7.11 22.61 -2.15
N SER A 196 6.25 23.48 -1.61
CA SER A 196 6.63 24.85 -1.31
C SER A 196 7.49 24.93 -0.03
N ARG A 197 8.16 26.06 0.18
CA ARG A 197 8.92 26.28 1.44
C ARG A 197 7.99 26.35 2.64
N GLU A 198 6.83 26.93 2.46
CA GLU A 198 5.77 27.01 3.47
C GLU A 198 5.24 25.63 3.86
N GLU A 199 5.14 24.69 2.90
CA GLU A 199 4.77 23.30 3.16
C GLU A 199 5.86 22.56 3.96
N GLU A 200 7.14 22.78 3.64
CA GLU A 200 8.27 22.23 4.42
C GLU A 200 8.31 22.76 5.84
N GLU A 201 8.13 24.07 6.02
CA GLU A 201 8.10 24.71 7.35
C GLU A 201 6.96 24.15 8.20
N ARG A 202 5.76 23.99 7.63
CA ARG A 202 4.62 23.36 8.31
C ARG A 202 4.89 21.90 8.68
N ALA A 203 5.46 21.12 7.77
CA ALA A 203 5.84 19.74 8.05
C ALA A 203 6.88 19.68 9.19
N SER A 204 7.89 20.55 9.16
CA SER A 204 8.91 20.65 10.20
C SER A 204 8.30 21.01 11.58
N ALA A 205 7.33 21.92 11.62
CA ALA A 205 6.60 22.27 12.85
C ALA A 205 5.80 21.08 13.43
N LEU A 206 5.40 20.12 12.59
CA LEU A 206 4.73 18.87 12.98
C LEU A 206 5.74 17.74 13.30
N GLY A 207 7.05 18.05 13.29
CA GLY A 207 8.12 17.11 13.64
C GLY A 207 8.56 16.20 12.49
N TYR A 208 8.24 16.54 11.24
CA TYR A 208 8.79 15.86 10.08
C TYR A 208 10.22 16.33 9.82
N ALA A 209 11.14 15.41 9.66
CA ALA A 209 12.52 15.69 9.30
C ALA A 209 12.68 15.72 7.79
N SER A 210 13.19 16.81 7.24
CA SER A 210 13.52 16.90 5.81
C SER A 210 14.66 15.94 5.48
N VAL A 211 14.47 15.13 4.43
CA VAL A 211 15.46 14.18 3.94
C VAL A 211 15.73 14.39 2.47
N THR A 212 16.98 14.20 2.06
CA THR A 212 17.40 14.22 0.65
C THR A 212 17.85 12.84 0.18
N LEU A 213 17.58 12.53 -1.07
CA LEU A 213 17.96 11.26 -1.72
C LEU A 213 19.19 11.44 -2.62
N GLY A 214 20.09 12.32 -2.23
CA GLY A 214 21.34 12.61 -2.91
C GLY A 214 21.25 13.79 -3.88
N LYS A 215 22.31 14.01 -4.65
CA LYS A 215 22.50 15.22 -5.47
C LYS A 215 21.62 15.31 -6.73
N ARG A 216 20.97 14.23 -7.12
CA ARG A 216 20.12 14.20 -8.31
C ARG A 216 18.66 14.38 -7.93
N ILE A 217 17.94 15.19 -8.70
CA ILE A 217 16.49 15.30 -8.56
C ILE A 217 15.86 14.01 -9.08
N LEU A 218 15.17 13.29 -8.20
CA LEU A 218 14.44 12.09 -8.55
C LEU A 218 13.00 12.44 -8.94
N ARG A 219 12.42 11.70 -9.85
CA ARG A 219 10.97 11.75 -10.09
C ARG A 219 10.23 11.23 -8.87
N ALA A 220 9.00 11.70 -8.64
CA ALA A 220 8.20 11.34 -7.47
C ALA A 220 8.05 9.81 -7.30
N GLU A 221 7.76 9.08 -8.37
CA GLU A 221 7.66 7.63 -8.33
C GLU A 221 8.99 6.95 -8.00
N THR A 222 10.11 7.50 -8.45
CA THR A 222 11.44 7.00 -8.11
C THR A 222 11.79 7.30 -6.66
N ALA A 223 11.50 8.51 -6.18
CA ALA A 223 11.73 8.90 -4.78
C ALA A 223 10.91 8.05 -3.81
N ALA A 224 9.63 7.79 -4.14
CA ALA A 224 8.75 6.96 -3.33
C ALA A 224 9.32 5.55 -3.15
N VAL A 225 9.70 4.88 -4.23
CA VAL A 225 10.25 3.53 -4.17
C VAL A 225 11.63 3.52 -3.49
N ALA A 226 12.52 4.45 -3.85
CA ALA A 226 13.88 4.49 -3.31
C ALA A 226 13.88 4.72 -1.79
N LEU A 227 13.17 5.75 -1.31
CA LEU A 227 13.14 6.05 0.13
C LEU A 227 12.44 4.93 0.92
N THR A 228 11.31 4.41 0.42
CA THR A 228 10.63 3.29 1.06
C THR A 228 11.55 2.06 1.15
N SER A 229 12.28 1.72 0.07
CA SER A 229 13.20 0.59 0.08
C SER A 229 14.34 0.77 1.10
N VAL A 230 14.93 1.97 1.18
CA VAL A 230 15.99 2.27 2.14
C VAL A 230 15.47 2.18 3.57
N VAL A 231 14.30 2.74 3.85
CA VAL A 231 13.66 2.66 5.18
C VAL A 231 13.34 1.22 5.55
N MET A 232 12.71 0.44 4.66
CA MET A 232 12.38 -0.97 4.91
C MET A 232 13.64 -1.83 5.11
N PHE A 233 14.71 -1.57 4.35
CA PHE A 233 15.99 -2.23 4.55
C PHE A 233 16.59 -1.90 5.93
N GLN A 234 16.58 -0.62 6.33
CA GLN A 234 17.10 -0.19 7.63
C GLN A 234 16.30 -0.78 8.79
N LEU A 235 15.00 -0.90 8.65
CA LEU A 235 14.12 -1.51 9.66
C LEU A 235 14.20 -3.06 9.68
N GLY A 236 15.00 -3.68 8.80
CA GLY A 236 15.25 -5.13 8.79
C GLY A 236 14.28 -5.95 7.95
N GLU A 237 13.36 -5.30 7.23
CA GLU A 237 12.29 -5.96 6.47
C GLU A 237 12.70 -6.46 5.08
N LEU A 238 13.86 -6.02 4.56
CA LEU A 238 14.42 -6.42 3.26
C LEU A 238 15.78 -7.15 3.40
N ARG A 239 15.94 -7.94 4.46
CA ARG A 239 17.18 -8.72 4.73
C ARG A 239 16.95 -10.20 4.52
#